data_41f1de941b59315bbaf43ef4229f5348
#
_entry.id   41f1de941b59315bbaf43ef4229f5348
#
_cell.length_a   1.000
_cell.length_b   1.000
_cell.length_c   1.000
_cell.angle_alpha   90.00
_cell.angle_beta   90.00
_cell.angle_gamma   90.00
#
_symmetry.space_group_name_H-M   'P 1'
#
loop_
_entity.id
_entity.type
_entity.pdbx_description
1 polymer ?
#
loop_
_entity_poly.entity_id
_entity_poly.type
_entity_poly.pdbx_seq_one_letter_code
_entity_poly.pdbx_strand_id
1 'polypeptide(L)'
;MGDSHRDTAVFRQFSRYFTRRVGVLSDQYLGQARPLGAARVLFEIGSGVSLRELRTRLGLDPGYLSRIIRSLEDEGLVRVSAHPDDGRLRVAELTPAGEAELAEQDRRANGVAEGLLGTLAEGQRRELVAALGAAQRLLRLAAVSVQVVDPVSADARGCMAAYVAELRERFPEGFDEADLVQPQEVQGDSGVFLVAYEDGCPVGCGALRALEPEAGEIRHVWVAAGMRGLGVGRRLLTGLEREAVARGFGVVRLGTHRALTEAVQMYRSSGYTEIPAYGQDSHAHYWFEKRQH
;
A
#
# COMPACT_ATOMS: atom_id res chain seq x y z
N MET A 1 15.23 -27.20 1.88
CA MET A 1 14.66 -27.32 0.50
C MET A 1 13.32 -28.01 0.46
N GLY A 2 12.92 -28.89 1.39
CA GLY A 2 11.64 -29.60 1.39
C GLY A 2 10.40 -28.75 1.66
N ASP A 3 10.46 -27.78 2.58
CA ASP A 3 9.29 -26.96 2.96
C ASP A 3 8.82 -26.03 1.83
N SER A 4 9.73 -25.36 1.13
CA SER A 4 9.37 -24.44 0.03
C SER A 4 8.63 -25.15 -1.12
N HIS A 5 8.93 -26.39 -1.42
CA HIS A 5 8.21 -27.18 -2.44
C HIS A 5 6.79 -27.55 -2.00
N ARG A 6 6.62 -27.85 -0.72
CA ARG A 6 5.31 -28.15 -0.13
C ARG A 6 4.41 -26.92 -0.13
N ASP A 7 4.94 -25.78 0.29
CA ASP A 7 4.21 -24.50 0.34
C ASP A 7 3.75 -24.07 -1.05
N THR A 8 4.64 -24.17 -2.05
CA THR A 8 4.30 -23.92 -3.45
C THR A 8 3.19 -24.83 -3.96
N ALA A 9 3.22 -26.11 -3.60
CA ALA A 9 2.18 -27.07 -4.00
C ALA A 9 0.82 -26.73 -3.40
N VAL A 10 0.77 -26.40 -2.10
CA VAL A 10 -0.44 -25.97 -1.38
C VAL A 10 -1.03 -24.72 -2.01
N PHE A 11 -0.20 -23.68 -2.24
CA PHE A 11 -0.64 -22.45 -2.87
C PHE A 11 -1.24 -22.67 -4.26
N ARG A 12 -0.57 -23.48 -5.11
CA ARG A 12 -1.06 -23.80 -6.45
C ARG A 12 -2.36 -24.63 -6.43
N GLN A 13 -2.49 -25.55 -5.48
CA GLN A 13 -3.71 -26.34 -5.31
C GLN A 13 -4.88 -25.44 -4.89
N PHE A 14 -4.67 -24.56 -3.90
CA PHE A 14 -5.67 -23.60 -3.47
C PHE A 14 -6.08 -22.67 -4.62
N SER A 15 -5.14 -22.08 -5.35
CA SER A 15 -5.44 -21.17 -6.46
C SER A 15 -6.31 -21.83 -7.52
N ARG A 16 -6.00 -23.08 -7.93
CA ARG A 16 -6.80 -23.82 -8.91
C ARG A 16 -8.21 -24.15 -8.39
N TYR A 17 -8.31 -24.56 -7.12
CA TYR A 17 -9.61 -24.86 -6.52
C TYR A 17 -10.47 -23.60 -6.42
N PHE A 18 -9.89 -22.50 -5.92
CA PHE A 18 -10.56 -21.23 -5.70
C PHE A 18 -11.08 -20.63 -7.02
N THR A 19 -10.21 -20.49 -8.03
CA THR A 19 -10.59 -19.92 -9.34
C THR A 19 -11.72 -20.70 -10.00
N ARG A 20 -11.70 -22.04 -9.90
CA ARG A 20 -12.80 -22.88 -10.38
C ARG A 20 -14.07 -22.63 -9.56
N ARG A 21 -13.96 -22.53 -8.23
CA ARG A 21 -15.12 -22.44 -7.33
C ARG A 21 -15.86 -21.11 -7.44
N VAL A 22 -15.15 -20.02 -7.70
CA VAL A 22 -15.72 -18.67 -7.89
C VAL A 22 -16.10 -18.37 -9.35
N GLY A 23 -15.94 -19.34 -10.26
CA GLY A 23 -16.37 -19.21 -11.64
C GLY A 23 -15.53 -18.29 -12.52
N VAL A 24 -14.28 -17.97 -12.14
CA VAL A 24 -13.38 -17.09 -12.90
C VAL A 24 -13.12 -17.58 -14.33
N LEU A 25 -13.20 -18.91 -14.57
CA LEU A 25 -12.98 -19.52 -15.89
C LEU A 25 -14.26 -19.63 -16.72
N SER A 26 -15.38 -19.12 -16.23
CA SER A 26 -16.65 -19.10 -16.99
C SER A 26 -16.64 -17.96 -18.00
N ASP A 27 -17.08 -18.20 -19.21
CA ASP A 27 -17.28 -17.15 -20.23
C ASP A 27 -18.31 -16.10 -19.80
N GLN A 28 -19.15 -16.45 -18.82
CA GLN A 28 -20.15 -15.59 -18.20
C GLN A 28 -19.79 -15.38 -16.72
N TYR A 29 -18.79 -14.52 -16.46
CA TYR A 29 -18.42 -14.20 -15.09
C TYR A 29 -19.61 -13.57 -14.34
N LEU A 30 -19.96 -14.13 -13.18
CA LEU A 30 -21.14 -13.76 -12.40
C LEU A 30 -22.48 -13.87 -13.17
N GLY A 31 -22.54 -14.71 -14.21
CA GLY A 31 -23.73 -14.83 -15.07
C GLY A 31 -23.99 -13.59 -15.95
N GLN A 32 -22.99 -12.73 -16.16
CA GLN A 32 -23.05 -11.59 -17.06
C GLN A 32 -22.40 -11.93 -18.41
N ALA A 33 -22.84 -11.29 -19.47
CA ALA A 33 -22.24 -11.40 -20.81
C ALA A 33 -20.87 -10.69 -20.90
N ARG A 34 -20.45 -10.00 -19.83
CA ARG A 34 -19.20 -9.22 -19.78
C ARG A 34 -18.03 -10.11 -19.39
N PRO A 35 -16.91 -10.07 -20.17
CA PRO A 35 -15.69 -10.79 -19.80
C PRO A 35 -15.12 -10.29 -18.46
N LEU A 36 -14.51 -11.20 -17.68
CA LEU A 36 -13.90 -10.89 -16.37
C LEU A 36 -12.96 -9.67 -16.43
N GLY A 37 -12.14 -9.53 -17.49
CA GLY A 37 -11.20 -8.41 -17.62
C GLY A 37 -11.91 -7.06 -17.68
N ALA A 38 -13.01 -6.94 -18.43
CA ALA A 38 -13.80 -5.71 -18.51
C ALA A 38 -14.56 -5.44 -17.20
N ALA A 39 -15.12 -6.48 -16.55
CA ALA A 39 -15.74 -6.38 -15.24
C ALA A 39 -14.74 -5.88 -14.17
N ARG A 40 -13.50 -6.38 -14.21
CA ARG A 40 -12.45 -5.93 -13.28
C ARG A 40 -12.01 -4.49 -13.54
N VAL A 41 -11.86 -4.08 -14.78
CA VAL A 41 -11.55 -2.70 -15.14
C VAL A 41 -12.64 -1.75 -14.65
N LEU A 42 -13.92 -2.09 -14.85
CA LEU A 42 -15.05 -1.29 -14.36
C LEU A 42 -15.00 -1.12 -12.83
N PHE A 43 -14.72 -2.20 -12.10
CA PHE A 43 -14.57 -2.17 -10.65
C PHE A 43 -13.42 -1.26 -10.19
N GLU A 44 -12.25 -1.35 -10.83
CA GLU A 44 -11.05 -0.58 -10.45
C GLU A 44 -11.15 0.91 -10.79
N ILE A 45 -12.02 1.30 -11.73
CA ILE A 45 -12.29 2.72 -12.04
C ILE A 45 -12.92 3.42 -10.83
N GLY A 46 -13.87 2.78 -10.15
CA GLY A 46 -14.51 3.32 -8.95
C GLY A 46 -14.96 4.78 -9.12
N SER A 47 -14.53 5.66 -8.21
CA SER A 47 -14.85 7.10 -8.24
C SER A 47 -13.98 7.94 -9.21
N GLY A 48 -13.10 7.30 -9.97
CA GLY A 48 -12.19 7.93 -10.92
C GLY A 48 -10.74 7.53 -10.71
N VAL A 49 -10.03 7.20 -11.80
CA VAL A 49 -8.64 6.77 -11.75
C VAL A 49 -7.91 7.14 -13.04
N SER A 50 -6.62 7.50 -12.95
CA SER A 50 -5.81 7.71 -14.14
C SER A 50 -5.58 6.39 -14.89
N LEU A 51 -5.59 6.43 -16.24
CA LEU A 51 -5.33 5.23 -17.06
C LEU A 51 -3.94 4.64 -16.78
N ARG A 52 -2.98 5.47 -16.38
CA ARG A 52 -1.64 5.04 -15.98
C ARG A 52 -1.70 4.20 -14.70
N GLU A 53 -2.40 4.69 -13.70
CA GLU A 53 -2.58 4.01 -12.41
C GLU A 53 -3.37 2.72 -12.57
N LEU A 54 -4.48 2.76 -13.31
CA LEU A 54 -5.29 1.58 -13.63
C LEU A 54 -4.47 0.47 -14.30
N ARG A 55 -3.61 0.86 -15.25
CA ARG A 55 -2.68 -0.08 -15.89
C ARG A 55 -1.71 -0.70 -14.90
N THR A 56 -1.14 0.12 -14.03
CA THR A 56 -0.17 -0.34 -13.01
C THR A 56 -0.82 -1.29 -12.03
N ARG A 57 -1.99 -0.94 -11.48
CA ARG A 57 -2.74 -1.78 -10.53
C ARG A 57 -3.15 -3.14 -11.10
N LEU A 58 -3.56 -3.16 -12.37
CA LEU A 58 -4.04 -4.39 -13.01
C LEU A 58 -2.96 -5.18 -13.73
N GLY A 59 -1.73 -4.63 -13.88
CA GLY A 59 -0.65 -5.27 -14.63
C GLY A 59 -1.00 -5.53 -16.10
N LEU A 60 -1.88 -4.72 -16.72
CA LEU A 60 -2.40 -4.96 -18.05
C LEU A 60 -1.49 -4.35 -19.13
N ASP A 61 -1.42 -5.04 -20.28
CA ASP A 61 -0.85 -4.49 -21.50
C ASP A 61 -1.61 -3.22 -21.92
N PRO A 62 -0.89 -2.15 -22.37
CA PRO A 62 -1.51 -0.89 -22.76
C PRO A 62 -2.57 -1.03 -23.87
N GLY A 63 -2.32 -1.86 -24.86
CA GLY A 63 -3.25 -2.09 -25.96
C GLY A 63 -4.50 -2.86 -25.51
N TYR A 64 -4.34 -3.79 -24.57
CA TYR A 64 -5.47 -4.53 -24.02
C TYR A 64 -6.36 -3.62 -23.15
N LEU A 65 -5.76 -2.83 -22.24
CA LEU A 65 -6.53 -1.86 -21.45
C LEU A 65 -7.25 -0.85 -22.33
N SER A 66 -6.58 -0.31 -23.35
CA SER A 66 -7.17 0.66 -24.28
C SER A 66 -8.39 0.10 -25.02
N ARG A 67 -8.37 -1.18 -25.40
CA ARG A 67 -9.52 -1.85 -26.03
C ARG A 67 -10.69 -1.99 -25.04
N ILE A 68 -10.42 -2.38 -23.80
CA ILE A 68 -11.47 -2.50 -22.77
C ILE A 68 -12.09 -1.14 -22.49
N ILE A 69 -11.28 -0.11 -22.27
CA ILE A 69 -11.78 1.25 -21.99
C ILE A 69 -12.65 1.75 -23.12
N ARG A 70 -12.23 1.59 -24.38
CA ARG A 70 -13.03 2.00 -25.55
C ARG A 70 -14.36 1.26 -25.60
N SER A 71 -14.37 -0.06 -25.37
CA SER A 71 -15.61 -0.83 -25.30
C SER A 71 -16.56 -0.30 -24.22
N LEU A 72 -16.03 0.03 -23.03
CA LEU A 72 -16.83 0.58 -21.94
C LEU A 72 -17.32 2.01 -22.23
N GLU A 73 -16.56 2.83 -22.97
CA GLU A 73 -17.00 4.14 -23.45
C GLU A 73 -18.11 4.00 -24.51
N ASP A 74 -17.96 3.08 -25.48
CA ASP A 74 -18.94 2.80 -26.52
C ASP A 74 -20.28 2.31 -25.93
N GLU A 75 -20.21 1.59 -24.80
CA GLU A 75 -21.38 1.14 -24.02
C GLU A 75 -21.95 2.27 -23.14
N GLY A 76 -21.31 3.43 -23.05
CA GLY A 76 -21.73 4.55 -22.22
C GLY A 76 -21.53 4.34 -20.72
N LEU A 77 -20.70 3.38 -20.31
CA LEU A 77 -20.47 3.05 -18.89
C LEU A 77 -19.31 3.85 -18.27
N VAL A 78 -18.36 4.26 -19.11
CA VAL A 78 -17.16 5.00 -18.71
C VAL A 78 -17.04 6.26 -19.55
N ARG A 79 -16.48 7.31 -18.97
CA ARG A 79 -16.04 8.52 -19.63
C ARG A 79 -14.57 8.74 -19.36
N VAL A 80 -13.79 9.06 -20.40
CA VAL A 80 -12.38 9.40 -20.25
C VAL A 80 -12.18 10.87 -20.57
N SER A 81 -11.62 11.61 -19.61
CA SER A 81 -11.31 13.05 -19.72
C SER A 81 -9.83 13.33 -19.46
N ALA A 82 -9.40 14.56 -19.73
CA ALA A 82 -8.10 15.04 -19.29
C ALA A 82 -8.13 15.32 -17.77
N HIS A 83 -7.03 15.03 -17.06
CA HIS A 83 -6.92 15.38 -15.64
C HIS A 83 -6.98 16.92 -15.48
N PRO A 84 -7.70 17.45 -14.47
CA PRO A 84 -7.87 18.90 -14.30
C PRO A 84 -6.54 19.67 -14.16
N ASP A 85 -5.57 19.08 -13.45
CA ASP A 85 -4.29 19.73 -13.13
C ASP A 85 -3.14 19.32 -14.07
N ASP A 86 -3.29 18.24 -14.85
CA ASP A 86 -2.31 17.77 -15.84
C ASP A 86 -3.01 17.20 -17.08
N GLY A 87 -3.17 18.02 -18.10
CA GLY A 87 -3.82 17.64 -19.38
C GLY A 87 -3.15 16.49 -20.14
N ARG A 88 -1.94 16.05 -19.73
CA ARG A 88 -1.27 14.88 -20.29
C ARG A 88 -1.78 13.56 -19.71
N LEU A 89 -2.38 13.62 -18.52
CA LEU A 89 -2.98 12.47 -17.87
C LEU A 89 -4.43 12.31 -18.31
N ARG A 90 -4.83 11.08 -18.60
CA ARG A 90 -6.22 10.72 -18.91
C ARG A 90 -6.81 10.01 -17.69
N VAL A 91 -7.99 10.45 -17.29
CA VAL A 91 -8.75 9.89 -16.15
C VAL A 91 -10.01 9.21 -16.68
N ALA A 92 -10.24 7.99 -16.24
CA ALA A 92 -11.48 7.27 -16.47
C ALA A 92 -12.39 7.43 -15.25
N GLU A 93 -13.66 7.72 -15.51
CA GLU A 93 -14.70 7.87 -14.51
C GLU A 93 -15.94 7.06 -14.92
N LEU A 94 -16.67 6.53 -13.95
CA LEU A 94 -17.96 5.88 -14.22
C LEU A 94 -19.01 6.94 -14.60
N THR A 95 -19.85 6.57 -15.54
CA THR A 95 -21.10 7.30 -15.77
C THR A 95 -22.17 6.80 -14.80
N PRO A 96 -23.34 7.45 -14.66
CA PRO A 96 -24.46 6.89 -13.89
C PRO A 96 -24.90 5.49 -14.35
N ALA A 97 -24.77 5.17 -15.63
CA ALA A 97 -25.00 3.83 -16.15
C ALA A 97 -23.88 2.86 -15.72
N GLY A 98 -22.63 3.32 -15.70
CA GLY A 98 -21.49 2.54 -15.18
C GLY A 98 -21.58 2.24 -13.69
N GLU A 99 -22.04 3.20 -12.90
CA GLU A 99 -22.30 3.00 -11.46
C GLU A 99 -23.42 1.97 -11.23
N ALA A 100 -24.50 2.03 -12.01
CA ALA A 100 -25.59 1.06 -11.93
C ALA A 100 -25.11 -0.36 -12.32
N GLU A 101 -24.29 -0.48 -13.35
CA GLU A 101 -23.68 -1.74 -13.79
C GLU A 101 -22.74 -2.32 -12.72
N LEU A 102 -21.90 -1.47 -12.10
CA LEU A 102 -21.03 -1.88 -11.01
C LEU A 102 -21.83 -2.37 -9.79
N ALA A 103 -22.90 -1.65 -9.42
CA ALA A 103 -23.79 -2.07 -8.34
C ALA A 103 -24.47 -3.42 -8.62
N GLU A 104 -24.86 -3.69 -9.88
CA GLU A 104 -25.38 -5.01 -10.28
C GLU A 104 -24.31 -6.10 -10.18
N GLN A 105 -23.10 -5.80 -10.62
CA GLN A 105 -21.96 -6.71 -10.51
C GLN A 105 -21.68 -7.08 -9.05
N ASP A 106 -21.71 -6.10 -8.15
CA ASP A 106 -21.52 -6.32 -6.71
C ASP A 106 -22.64 -7.15 -6.10
N ARG A 107 -23.89 -6.92 -6.46
CA ARG A 107 -25.01 -7.76 -6.01
C ARG A 107 -24.83 -9.23 -6.39
N ARG A 108 -24.40 -9.50 -7.63
CA ARG A 108 -24.17 -10.86 -8.12
C ARG A 108 -22.97 -11.51 -7.44
N ALA A 109 -21.88 -10.75 -7.24
CA ALA A 109 -20.71 -11.23 -6.50
C ALA A 109 -21.07 -11.61 -5.06
N ASN A 110 -21.86 -10.75 -4.39
CA ASN A 110 -22.38 -11.02 -3.05
C ASN A 110 -23.24 -12.29 -3.03
N GLY A 111 -24.15 -12.46 -3.98
CA GLY A 111 -24.98 -13.65 -4.08
C GLY A 111 -24.16 -14.96 -4.24
N VAL A 112 -23.09 -14.92 -5.02
CA VAL A 112 -22.16 -16.07 -5.14
C VAL A 112 -21.45 -16.32 -3.81
N ALA A 113 -20.96 -15.27 -3.15
CA ALA A 113 -20.30 -15.41 -1.86
C ALA A 113 -21.26 -15.93 -0.77
N GLU A 114 -22.47 -15.39 -0.69
CA GLU A 114 -23.52 -15.85 0.23
C GLU A 114 -23.89 -17.31 -0.01
N GLY A 115 -24.04 -17.71 -1.27
CA GLY A 115 -24.31 -19.12 -1.63
C GLY A 115 -23.20 -20.07 -1.19
N LEU A 116 -21.93 -19.64 -1.28
CA LEU A 116 -20.79 -20.44 -0.83
C LEU A 116 -20.72 -20.50 0.71
N LEU A 117 -20.86 -19.35 1.38
CA LEU A 117 -20.75 -19.24 2.83
C LEU A 117 -21.97 -19.86 3.55
N GLY A 118 -23.15 -19.79 2.93
CA GLY A 118 -24.40 -20.33 3.48
C GLY A 118 -24.44 -21.85 3.64
N THR A 119 -23.57 -22.58 2.93
CA THR A 119 -23.45 -24.04 3.05
C THR A 119 -22.62 -24.47 4.27
N LEU A 120 -21.93 -23.54 4.94
CA LEU A 120 -21.03 -23.80 6.06
C LEU A 120 -21.75 -23.59 7.41
N ALA A 121 -21.41 -24.41 8.39
CA ALA A 121 -21.78 -24.13 9.78
C ALA A 121 -21.10 -22.83 10.24
N GLU A 122 -21.69 -22.12 11.21
CA GLU A 122 -21.22 -20.81 11.67
C GLU A 122 -19.74 -20.76 12.06
N GLY A 123 -19.27 -21.82 12.77
CA GLY A 123 -17.85 -21.96 13.16
C GLY A 123 -16.93 -22.06 11.94
N GLN A 124 -17.30 -22.89 10.95
CA GLN A 124 -16.55 -23.08 9.72
C GLN A 124 -16.52 -21.79 8.87
N ARG A 125 -17.64 -21.07 8.82
CA ARG A 125 -17.73 -19.77 8.13
C ARG A 125 -16.78 -18.74 8.76
N ARG A 126 -16.77 -18.62 10.09
CA ARG A 126 -15.83 -17.71 10.81
C ARG A 126 -14.37 -18.08 10.53
N GLU A 127 -14.04 -19.38 10.58
CA GLU A 127 -12.70 -19.87 10.28
C GLU A 127 -12.28 -19.53 8.85
N LEU A 128 -13.13 -19.79 7.85
CA LEU A 128 -12.85 -19.48 6.46
C LEU A 128 -12.65 -17.98 6.24
N VAL A 129 -13.51 -17.11 6.79
CA VAL A 129 -13.40 -15.65 6.65
C VAL A 129 -12.11 -15.14 7.29
N ALA A 130 -11.74 -15.65 8.48
CA ALA A 130 -10.48 -15.31 9.13
C ALA A 130 -9.27 -15.75 8.30
N ALA A 131 -9.29 -16.95 7.74
CA ALA A 131 -8.22 -17.47 6.88
C ALA A 131 -8.07 -16.65 5.58
N LEU A 132 -9.18 -16.28 4.94
CA LEU A 132 -9.17 -15.43 3.74
C LEU A 132 -8.59 -14.03 4.05
N GLY A 133 -8.99 -13.42 5.16
CA GLY A 133 -8.43 -12.15 5.61
C GLY A 133 -6.92 -12.24 5.89
N ALA A 134 -6.46 -13.33 6.52
CA ALA A 134 -5.04 -13.57 6.73
C ALA A 134 -4.28 -13.77 5.40
N ALA A 135 -4.83 -14.58 4.50
CA ALA A 135 -4.23 -14.81 3.18
C ALA A 135 -4.13 -13.50 2.37
N GLN A 136 -5.20 -12.71 2.32
CA GLN A 136 -5.21 -11.41 1.65
C GLN A 136 -4.12 -10.47 2.20
N ARG A 137 -4.00 -10.35 3.54
CA ARG A 137 -2.97 -9.52 4.16
C ARG A 137 -1.56 -9.96 3.76
N LEU A 138 -1.29 -11.27 3.79
CA LEU A 138 0.03 -11.81 3.46
C LEU A 138 0.36 -11.65 1.97
N LEU A 139 -0.62 -11.83 1.08
CA LEU A 139 -0.45 -11.63 -0.36
C LEU A 139 -0.19 -10.15 -0.68
N ARG A 140 -0.93 -9.23 -0.06
CA ARG A 140 -0.67 -7.80 -0.21
C ARG A 140 0.73 -7.44 0.29
N LEU A 141 1.14 -7.94 1.45
CA LEU A 141 2.50 -7.73 1.95
C LEU A 141 3.55 -8.31 0.99
N ALA A 142 3.29 -9.47 0.38
CA ALA A 142 4.21 -10.06 -0.60
C ALA A 142 4.38 -9.20 -1.86
N ALA A 143 3.33 -8.47 -2.27
CA ALA A 143 3.36 -7.52 -3.38
C ALA A 143 4.08 -6.20 -3.06
N VAL A 144 4.35 -5.91 -1.77
CA VAL A 144 5.05 -4.68 -1.38
C VAL A 144 6.54 -4.79 -1.70
N SER A 145 7.08 -3.83 -2.44
CA SER A 145 8.51 -3.57 -2.57
C SER A 145 8.91 -2.28 -1.84
N VAL A 146 10.15 -2.19 -1.37
CA VAL A 146 10.71 -0.96 -0.80
C VAL A 146 11.90 -0.55 -1.64
N GLN A 147 11.93 0.70 -2.08
CA GLN A 147 12.92 1.21 -3.01
C GLN A 147 13.50 2.53 -2.48
N VAL A 148 14.79 2.74 -2.75
CA VAL A 148 15.43 4.04 -2.60
C VAL A 148 14.95 4.91 -3.75
N VAL A 149 14.49 6.11 -3.41
CA VAL A 149 14.02 7.08 -4.42
C VAL A 149 14.66 8.44 -4.18
N ASP A 150 14.66 9.26 -5.22
CA ASP A 150 15.00 10.67 -5.09
C ASP A 150 13.92 11.36 -4.21
N PRO A 151 14.30 12.03 -3.09
CA PRO A 151 13.35 12.70 -2.20
C PRO A 151 12.55 13.84 -2.88
N VAL A 152 12.99 14.33 -4.04
CA VAL A 152 12.23 15.30 -4.84
C VAL A 152 11.40 14.66 -5.95
N SER A 153 11.36 13.34 -6.04
CA SER A 153 10.48 12.62 -6.97
C SER A 153 8.99 12.88 -6.67
N ALA A 154 8.14 12.67 -7.66
CA ALA A 154 6.68 12.82 -7.48
C ALA A 154 6.14 11.89 -6.38
N ASP A 155 6.61 10.63 -6.33
CA ASP A 155 6.18 9.62 -5.37
C ASP A 155 6.60 10.00 -3.93
N ALA A 156 7.86 10.46 -3.75
CA ALA A 156 8.34 10.92 -2.44
C ALA A 156 7.54 12.13 -1.95
N ARG A 157 7.32 13.14 -2.80
CA ARG A 157 6.50 14.30 -2.46
C ARG A 157 5.06 13.94 -2.16
N GLY A 158 4.46 13.02 -2.91
CA GLY A 158 3.09 12.54 -2.67
C GLY A 158 2.97 11.85 -1.31
N CYS A 159 3.92 10.97 -0.95
CA CYS A 159 3.96 10.33 0.36
C CYS A 159 4.14 11.35 1.49
N MET A 160 5.04 12.33 1.33
CA MET A 160 5.26 13.37 2.33
C MET A 160 4.05 14.27 2.51
N ALA A 161 3.36 14.65 1.43
CA ALA A 161 2.13 15.43 1.51
C ALA A 161 1.03 14.69 2.28
N ALA A 162 0.83 13.39 2.00
CA ALA A 162 -0.11 12.56 2.73
C ALA A 162 0.26 12.37 4.20
N TYR A 163 1.55 12.19 4.50
CA TYR A 163 2.07 12.15 5.87
C TYR A 163 1.76 13.43 6.64
N VAL A 164 2.09 14.60 6.06
CA VAL A 164 1.84 15.91 6.68
C VAL A 164 0.34 16.14 6.91
N ALA A 165 -0.51 15.82 5.94
CA ALA A 165 -1.95 15.92 6.08
C ALA A 165 -2.47 15.11 7.27
N GLU A 166 -2.00 13.88 7.42
CA GLU A 166 -2.36 13.03 8.56
C GLU A 166 -1.86 13.57 9.89
N LEU A 167 -0.63 14.09 9.96
CA LEU A 167 -0.10 14.66 11.20
C LEU A 167 -0.91 15.88 11.67
N ARG A 168 -1.33 16.73 10.72
CA ARG A 168 -2.20 17.87 11.00
C ARG A 168 -3.56 17.47 11.59
N GLU A 169 -4.08 16.32 11.17
CA GLU A 169 -5.33 15.79 11.72
C GLU A 169 -5.12 15.13 13.11
N ARG A 170 -3.96 14.50 13.32
CA ARG A 170 -3.71 13.69 14.52
C ARG A 170 -3.07 14.46 15.68
N PHE A 171 -2.40 15.57 15.40
CA PHE A 171 -1.72 16.35 16.45
C PHE A 171 -2.60 17.50 16.90
N PRO A 172 -3.04 17.50 18.19
CA PRO A 172 -3.90 18.56 18.71
C PRO A 172 -3.26 19.96 18.69
N GLU A 173 -1.93 20.02 18.83
CA GLU A 173 -1.10 21.22 18.78
C GLU A 173 -0.76 21.69 17.36
N GLY A 174 -1.18 20.94 16.34
CA GLY A 174 -0.78 21.14 14.94
C GLY A 174 0.59 20.51 14.64
N PHE A 175 1.03 20.61 13.39
CA PHE A 175 2.31 20.11 12.92
C PHE A 175 3.07 21.23 12.19
N ASP A 176 4.31 21.49 12.60
CA ASP A 176 5.20 22.46 11.95
C ASP A 176 6.03 21.76 10.86
N GLU A 177 5.90 22.20 9.62
CA GLU A 177 6.67 21.66 8.49
C GLU A 177 8.17 22.00 8.55
N ALA A 178 8.57 22.93 9.42
CA ALA A 178 9.99 23.22 9.67
C ALA A 178 10.74 21.99 10.23
N ASP A 179 10.03 21.06 10.86
CA ASP A 179 10.58 19.79 11.37
C ASP A 179 10.79 18.72 10.28
N LEU A 180 10.39 19.01 9.02
CA LEU A 180 10.62 18.07 7.92
C LEU A 180 12.10 18.07 7.52
N VAL A 181 12.63 16.85 7.26
CA VAL A 181 13.97 16.70 6.71
C VAL A 181 14.06 17.39 5.34
N GLN A 182 15.18 18.06 5.11
CA GLN A 182 15.45 18.65 3.80
C GLN A 182 15.94 17.57 2.82
N PRO A 183 15.62 17.67 1.52
CA PRO A 183 16.04 16.69 0.53
C PRO A 183 17.54 16.37 0.57
N GLN A 184 18.38 17.37 0.84
CA GLN A 184 19.84 17.21 0.90
C GLN A 184 20.32 16.36 2.07
N GLU A 185 19.55 16.30 3.17
CA GLU A 185 19.88 15.48 4.36
C GLU A 185 19.65 13.99 4.13
N VAL A 186 18.84 13.63 3.11
CA VAL A 186 18.39 12.27 2.82
C VAL A 186 18.82 11.81 1.42
N GLN A 187 19.97 12.31 0.96
CA GLN A 187 20.58 11.95 -0.33
C GLN A 187 22.06 11.56 -0.16
N GLY A 188 22.57 10.74 -1.06
CA GLY A 188 23.99 10.37 -1.13
C GLY A 188 24.47 9.71 0.16
N ASP A 189 25.62 10.18 0.66
CA ASP A 189 26.23 9.66 1.89
C ASP A 189 25.54 10.18 3.16
N SER A 190 24.81 11.32 3.06
CA SER A 190 24.15 11.94 4.21
C SER A 190 22.90 11.18 4.65
N GLY A 191 22.27 10.41 3.76
CA GLY A 191 21.06 9.70 4.10
C GLY A 191 20.36 9.04 2.92
N VAL A 192 19.10 8.64 3.12
CA VAL A 192 18.29 7.98 2.11
C VAL A 192 16.80 8.24 2.35
N PHE A 193 16.05 8.30 1.26
CA PHE A 193 14.59 8.30 1.29
C PHE A 193 14.06 7.00 0.66
N LEU A 194 13.23 6.27 1.41
CA LEU A 194 12.60 5.03 0.97
C LEU A 194 11.11 5.24 0.69
N VAL A 195 10.63 4.63 -0.38
CA VAL A 195 9.19 4.50 -0.65
C VAL A 195 8.82 3.02 -0.75
N ALA A 196 7.74 2.66 -0.08
CA ALA A 196 7.10 1.36 -0.21
C ALA A 196 6.04 1.42 -1.32
N TYR A 197 6.04 0.43 -2.21
CA TYR A 197 5.10 0.31 -3.32
C TYR A 197 4.32 -1.00 -3.21
N GLU A 198 2.99 -0.95 -3.35
CA GLU A 198 2.14 -2.11 -3.63
C GLU A 198 1.73 -2.03 -5.09
N ASP A 199 2.09 -3.03 -5.89
CA ASP A 199 1.80 -3.09 -7.34
C ASP A 199 2.17 -1.78 -8.10
N GLY A 200 3.30 -1.16 -7.72
CA GLY A 200 3.81 0.07 -8.32
C GLY A 200 3.15 1.36 -7.83
N CYS A 201 2.18 1.29 -6.92
CA CYS A 201 1.58 2.46 -6.29
C CYS A 201 2.28 2.77 -4.95
N PRO A 202 2.71 4.03 -4.67
CA PRO A 202 3.34 4.39 -3.42
C PRO A 202 2.33 4.29 -2.26
N VAL A 203 2.70 3.54 -1.22
CA VAL A 203 1.83 3.23 -0.07
C VAL A 203 2.48 3.53 1.28
N GLY A 204 3.69 4.05 1.29
CA GLY A 204 4.37 4.46 2.51
C GLY A 204 5.77 4.99 2.22
N CYS A 205 6.36 5.66 3.17
CA CYS A 205 7.71 6.20 3.07
C CYS A 205 8.44 6.16 4.40
N GLY A 206 9.72 6.48 4.36
CA GLY A 206 10.56 6.72 5.51
C GLY A 206 11.90 7.29 5.09
N ALA A 207 12.53 8.05 5.97
CA ALA A 207 13.80 8.70 5.74
C ALA A 207 14.84 8.27 6.79
N LEU A 208 16.09 8.23 6.38
CA LEU A 208 17.26 8.11 7.26
C LEU A 208 18.18 9.28 6.94
N ARG A 209 18.67 9.96 7.95
CA ARG A 209 19.73 10.98 7.80
C ARG A 209 20.88 10.72 8.78
N ALA A 210 22.05 11.22 8.47
CA ALA A 210 23.14 11.27 9.43
C ALA A 210 22.78 12.22 10.59
N LEU A 211 22.94 11.76 11.81
CA LEU A 211 22.77 12.56 13.03
C LEU A 211 24.14 12.89 13.65
N GLU A 212 25.00 11.90 13.77
CA GLU A 212 26.37 11.93 14.26
C GLU A 212 27.23 11.02 13.38
N PRO A 213 28.56 11.03 13.44
CA PRO A 213 29.41 10.22 12.58
C PRO A 213 29.09 8.72 12.61
N GLU A 214 28.63 8.19 13.75
CA GLU A 214 28.32 6.76 13.92
C GLU A 214 26.80 6.53 14.18
N ALA A 215 25.97 7.56 14.11
CA ALA A 215 24.55 7.47 14.39
C ALA A 215 23.69 8.05 13.26
N GLY A 216 22.72 7.27 12.82
CA GLY A 216 21.66 7.70 11.91
C GLY A 216 20.35 7.99 12.62
N GLU A 217 19.55 8.89 12.07
CA GLU A 217 18.21 9.20 12.55
C GLU A 217 17.15 8.81 11.52
N ILE A 218 16.22 7.96 11.95
CA ILE A 218 15.04 7.62 11.16
C ILE A 218 13.95 8.66 11.38
N ARG A 219 13.40 9.18 10.27
CA ARG A 219 12.38 10.22 10.23
C ARG A 219 11.24 9.82 9.29
N HIS A 220 10.06 10.39 9.51
CA HIS A 220 8.93 10.39 8.57
C HIS A 220 8.46 9.00 8.13
N VAL A 221 8.52 7.99 9.03
CA VAL A 221 7.97 6.68 8.72
C VAL A 221 6.44 6.77 8.69
N TRP A 222 5.89 6.60 7.51
CA TRP A 222 4.46 6.68 7.24
C TRP A 222 3.98 5.52 6.39
N VAL A 223 2.75 5.08 6.62
CA VAL A 223 2.06 4.05 5.85
C VAL A 223 0.62 4.46 5.63
N ALA A 224 0.17 4.43 4.39
CA ALA A 224 -1.21 4.73 4.01
C ALA A 224 -2.21 3.88 4.82
N ALA A 225 -3.33 4.49 5.24
CA ALA A 225 -4.31 3.87 6.15
C ALA A 225 -4.75 2.47 5.71
N GLY A 226 -5.02 2.27 4.42
CA GLY A 226 -5.42 0.97 3.84
C GLY A 226 -4.34 -0.12 3.84
N MET A 227 -3.09 0.24 4.20
CA MET A 227 -1.92 -0.66 4.25
C MET A 227 -1.42 -0.91 5.67
N ARG A 228 -2.04 -0.31 6.67
CA ARG A 228 -1.67 -0.50 8.09
C ARG A 228 -2.06 -1.89 8.58
N GLY A 229 -1.33 -2.39 9.57
CA GLY A 229 -1.53 -3.74 10.09
C GLY A 229 -1.04 -4.86 9.17
N LEU A 230 -0.60 -4.56 7.93
CA LEU A 230 -0.04 -5.55 6.99
C LEU A 230 1.46 -5.82 7.22
N GLY A 231 2.16 -4.99 8.00
CA GLY A 231 3.61 -5.12 8.22
C GLY A 231 4.48 -4.21 7.34
N VAL A 232 3.87 -3.31 6.55
CA VAL A 232 4.60 -2.39 5.65
C VAL A 232 5.53 -1.46 6.43
N GLY A 233 5.06 -0.89 7.56
CA GLY A 233 5.89 -0.03 8.42
C GLY A 233 7.14 -0.75 8.94
N ARG A 234 7.01 -2.02 9.34
CA ARG A 234 8.15 -2.84 9.76
C ARG A 234 9.11 -3.12 8.60
N ARG A 235 8.59 -3.33 7.38
CA ARG A 235 9.43 -3.51 6.17
C ARG A 235 10.20 -2.25 5.82
N LEU A 236 9.57 -1.07 5.91
CA LEU A 236 10.25 0.22 5.77
C LEU A 236 11.34 0.39 6.84
N LEU A 237 11.01 0.14 8.11
CA LEU A 237 11.95 0.24 9.23
C LEU A 237 13.18 -0.67 9.00
N THR A 238 12.96 -1.94 8.64
CA THR A 238 14.05 -2.87 8.31
C THR A 238 14.88 -2.39 7.10
N GLY A 239 14.23 -1.79 6.10
CA GLY A 239 14.92 -1.17 4.97
C GLY A 239 15.84 -0.04 5.40
N LEU A 240 15.34 0.89 6.24
CA LEU A 240 16.11 2.01 6.78
C LEU A 240 17.26 1.54 7.68
N GLU A 241 17.06 0.50 8.49
CA GLU A 241 18.12 -0.12 9.30
C GLU A 241 19.24 -0.71 8.42
N ARG A 242 18.91 -1.38 7.32
CA ARG A 242 19.92 -1.89 6.35
C ARG A 242 20.70 -0.76 5.71
N GLU A 243 20.02 0.32 5.34
CA GLU A 243 20.67 1.50 4.80
C GLU A 243 21.58 2.20 5.82
N ALA A 244 21.21 2.19 7.11
CA ALA A 244 22.04 2.68 8.20
C ALA A 244 23.34 1.86 8.32
N VAL A 245 23.23 0.54 8.34
CA VAL A 245 24.40 -0.36 8.36
C VAL A 245 25.29 -0.16 7.14
N ALA A 246 24.69 -0.04 5.94
CA ALA A 246 25.45 0.18 4.70
C ALA A 246 26.25 1.50 4.70
N ARG A 247 25.80 2.51 5.47
CA ARG A 247 26.48 3.80 5.67
C ARG A 247 27.42 3.84 6.87
N GLY A 248 27.56 2.73 7.59
CA GLY A 248 28.44 2.63 8.75
C GLY A 248 27.85 3.18 10.05
N PHE A 249 26.54 3.47 10.11
CA PHE A 249 25.90 3.87 11.36
C PHE A 249 25.75 2.66 12.29
N GLY A 250 26.48 2.63 13.39
CA GLY A 250 26.40 1.61 14.43
C GLY A 250 25.18 1.74 15.33
N VAL A 251 24.52 2.91 15.29
CA VAL A 251 23.35 3.25 16.11
C VAL A 251 22.30 3.94 15.25
N VAL A 252 21.05 3.60 15.47
CA VAL A 252 19.91 4.29 14.86
C VAL A 252 19.00 4.84 15.95
N ARG A 253 18.68 6.13 15.85
CA ARG A 253 17.77 6.85 16.74
C ARG A 253 16.53 7.33 16.00
N LEU A 254 15.47 7.58 16.73
CA LEU A 254 14.25 8.20 16.22
C LEU A 254 13.45 8.86 17.33
N GLY A 255 12.70 9.91 16.96
CA GLY A 255 11.67 10.52 17.79
C GLY A 255 10.28 10.22 17.24
N THR A 256 9.26 10.17 18.12
CA THR A 256 7.87 9.98 17.71
C THR A 256 6.89 10.63 18.67
N HIS A 257 5.72 10.98 18.14
CA HIS A 257 4.66 11.61 18.90
C HIS A 257 3.78 10.59 19.62
N ARG A 258 3.29 10.90 20.84
CA ARG A 258 2.43 10.03 21.63
C ARG A 258 1.11 9.63 20.96
N ALA A 259 0.57 10.49 20.06
CA ALA A 259 -0.65 10.19 19.31
C ALA A 259 -0.44 9.08 18.26
N LEU A 260 0.82 8.74 17.92
CA LEU A 260 1.16 7.69 16.96
C LEU A 260 1.39 6.36 17.69
N THR A 261 0.37 5.87 18.37
CA THR A 261 0.44 4.69 19.27
C THR A 261 0.91 3.43 18.55
N GLU A 262 0.51 3.25 17.30
CA GLU A 262 0.94 2.13 16.45
C GLU A 262 2.44 2.20 16.10
N ALA A 263 3.00 3.39 15.91
CA ALA A 263 4.43 3.59 15.67
C ALA A 263 5.23 3.28 16.94
N VAL A 264 4.78 3.77 18.10
CA VAL A 264 5.40 3.46 19.41
C VAL A 264 5.47 1.94 19.62
N GLN A 265 4.36 1.23 19.38
CA GLN A 265 4.32 -0.24 19.50
C GLN A 265 5.25 -0.93 18.51
N MET A 266 5.31 -0.45 17.27
CA MET A 266 6.19 -0.99 16.24
C MET A 266 7.65 -0.86 16.65
N TYR A 267 8.10 0.29 17.11
CA TYR A 267 9.49 0.50 17.53
C TYR A 267 9.86 -0.39 18.72
N ARG A 268 9.04 -0.43 19.76
CA ARG A 268 9.27 -1.32 20.93
C ARG A 268 9.37 -2.80 20.51
N SER A 269 8.45 -3.26 19.64
CA SER A 269 8.45 -4.65 19.15
C SER A 269 9.55 -4.96 18.13
N SER A 270 10.24 -3.94 17.61
CA SER A 270 11.37 -4.07 16.69
C SER A 270 12.74 -3.97 17.39
N GLY A 271 12.76 -3.98 18.72
CA GLY A 271 13.99 -4.01 19.52
C GLY A 271 14.60 -2.64 19.79
N TYR A 272 13.83 -1.56 19.61
CA TYR A 272 14.23 -0.23 20.05
C TYR A 272 14.03 -0.06 21.56
N THR A 273 15.01 0.56 22.19
CA THR A 273 14.97 0.93 23.63
C THR A 273 14.65 2.41 23.74
N GLU A 274 13.76 2.76 24.64
CA GLU A 274 13.42 4.15 24.94
C GLU A 274 14.60 4.83 25.65
N ILE A 275 14.95 6.05 25.19
CA ILE A 275 16.07 6.84 25.69
C ILE A 275 15.61 8.27 26.06
N PRO A 276 16.38 9.04 26.82
CA PRO A 276 16.14 10.47 26.99
C PRO A 276 16.18 11.23 25.66
N ALA A 277 15.51 12.37 25.62
CA ALA A 277 15.54 13.28 24.45
C ALA A 277 16.98 13.61 24.05
N TYR A 278 17.30 13.47 22.76
CA TYR A 278 18.61 13.79 22.22
C TYR A 278 18.58 14.97 21.24
N GLY A 279 17.40 15.47 20.89
CA GLY A 279 17.21 16.54 19.91
C GLY A 279 16.12 17.51 20.32
N GLN A 280 15.92 18.53 19.48
CA GLN A 280 14.92 19.59 19.68
C GLN A 280 13.68 19.39 18.77
N ASP A 281 13.30 18.14 18.49
CA ASP A 281 12.05 17.86 17.75
C ASP A 281 10.87 18.29 18.62
N SER A 282 10.18 19.36 18.19
CA SER A 282 9.10 19.98 18.96
C SER A 282 7.88 19.08 19.13
N HIS A 283 7.74 18.06 18.30
CA HIS A 283 6.60 17.13 18.30
C HIS A 283 6.91 15.76 18.90
N ALA A 284 8.18 15.45 19.19
CA ALA A 284 8.53 14.14 19.76
C ALA A 284 8.24 14.10 21.26
N HIS A 285 7.59 13.02 21.70
CA HIS A 285 7.32 12.71 23.11
C HIS A 285 8.06 11.46 23.59
N TYR A 286 8.47 10.61 22.64
CA TYR A 286 9.25 9.40 22.88
C TYR A 286 10.45 9.41 21.97
N TRP A 287 11.63 9.04 22.50
CA TRP A 287 12.87 8.86 21.78
C TRP A 287 13.34 7.43 21.95
N PHE A 288 13.81 6.85 20.86
CA PHE A 288 14.21 5.46 20.80
C PHE A 288 15.57 5.31 20.16
N GLU A 289 16.32 4.29 20.58
CA GLU A 289 17.61 3.91 20.04
C GLU A 289 17.67 2.41 19.81
N LYS A 290 18.38 2.01 18.75
CA LYS A 290 18.71 0.62 18.47
C LYS A 290 20.14 0.53 17.92
N ARG A 291 20.95 -0.36 18.50
CA ARG A 291 22.27 -0.69 17.95
C ARG A 291 22.11 -1.61 16.76
N GLN A 292 22.90 -1.35 15.72
CA GLN A 292 22.96 -2.15 14.52
C GLN A 292 24.12 -3.16 14.65
N HIS A 293 23.92 -4.36 14.14
CA HIS A 293 24.90 -5.44 14.21
C HIS A 293 25.23 -5.98 12.82
#